data_2cb62ec8e37d4d03073c4eee16858cd7
#
_entry.id   2cb62ec8e37d4d03073c4eee16858cd7
#
_cell.length_a   1.000
_cell.length_b   1.000
_cell.length_c   1.000
_cell.angle_alpha   90.00
_cell.angle_beta   90.00
_cell.angle_gamma   90.00
#
_symmetry.space_group_name_H-M   'P 1'
#
loop_
_entity.id
_entity.type
_entity.pdbx_description
1 polymer ?
#
loop_
_entity_poly.entity_id
_entity_poly.type
_entity_poly.pdbx_seq_one_letter_code
_entity_poly.pdbx_strand_id
1 'polypeptide(L)'
;MLTEENKAIVRRVIEELVNKGNLAIADEVLASNYIYHFPTHDIKGPEGFKEFIGMMRTAFPDLHVTIEDLIAEGDTVAAIFTMRGTFKGELMGIAPTGRQLTFTDAVFVRFENGKEVEATAYANMLSFNEQLGIS
;
A
#
# COMPACT_ATOMS: atom_id res chain seq x y z
N MET A 1 -16.72 1.39 -17.87
CA MET A 1 -17.39 2.16 -16.81
C MET A 1 -16.35 2.65 -15.82
N LEU A 2 -16.57 3.81 -15.25
CA LEU A 2 -15.61 4.45 -14.35
C LEU A 2 -15.22 3.58 -13.16
N THR A 3 -16.18 2.85 -12.58
CA THR A 3 -15.90 1.96 -11.44
C THR A 3 -14.95 0.83 -11.82
N GLU A 4 -15.09 0.27 -13.01
CA GLU A 4 -14.21 -0.79 -13.49
C GLU A 4 -12.81 -0.24 -13.82
N GLU A 5 -12.74 0.96 -14.38
CA GLU A 5 -11.48 1.65 -14.66
C GLU A 5 -10.73 1.95 -13.37
N ASN A 6 -11.43 2.41 -12.33
CA ASN A 6 -10.82 2.71 -11.03
C ASN A 6 -10.30 1.43 -10.34
N LYS A 7 -11.07 0.33 -10.42
CA LYS A 7 -10.59 -0.96 -9.90
C LYS A 7 -9.33 -1.42 -10.64
N ALA A 8 -9.28 -1.23 -11.96
CA ALA A 8 -8.10 -1.61 -12.75
C ALA A 8 -6.86 -0.83 -12.31
N ILE A 9 -7.03 0.44 -11.96
CA ILE A 9 -5.92 1.26 -11.45
C ILE A 9 -5.43 0.72 -10.10
N VAL A 10 -6.34 0.38 -9.18
CA VAL A 10 -5.96 -0.22 -7.89
C VAL A 10 -5.18 -1.52 -8.11
N ARG A 11 -5.65 -2.39 -9.02
CA ARG A 11 -4.93 -3.63 -9.35
C ARG A 11 -3.53 -3.32 -9.88
N ARG A 12 -3.40 -2.32 -10.74
CA ARG A 12 -2.12 -1.93 -11.31
C ARG A 12 -1.16 -1.42 -10.24
N VAL A 13 -1.64 -0.62 -9.30
CA VAL A 13 -0.83 -0.15 -8.17
C VAL A 13 -0.30 -1.35 -7.38
N ILE A 14 -1.14 -2.30 -7.05
CA ILE A 14 -0.72 -3.44 -6.24
C ILE A 14 0.20 -4.37 -7.03
N GLU A 15 -0.20 -4.79 -8.22
CA GLU A 15 0.54 -5.81 -8.97
C GLU A 15 1.86 -5.29 -9.55
N GLU A 16 1.87 -4.07 -10.06
CA GLU A 16 3.06 -3.53 -10.74
C GLU A 16 3.90 -2.63 -9.84
N LEU A 17 3.28 -1.68 -9.15
CA LEU A 17 4.03 -0.73 -8.33
C LEU A 17 4.53 -1.39 -7.03
N VAL A 18 3.63 -2.05 -6.30
CA VAL A 18 3.97 -2.64 -5.00
C VAL A 18 4.71 -3.97 -5.17
N ASN A 19 4.13 -4.94 -5.88
CA ASN A 19 4.68 -6.28 -5.97
C ASN A 19 5.92 -6.38 -6.86
N LYS A 20 5.95 -5.64 -7.95
CA LYS A 20 7.10 -5.64 -8.87
C LYS A 20 8.10 -4.52 -8.59
N GLY A 21 7.72 -3.53 -7.78
CA GLY A 21 8.60 -2.41 -7.48
C GLY A 21 8.76 -1.42 -8.62
N ASN A 22 7.83 -1.38 -9.57
CA ASN A 22 7.85 -0.42 -10.66
C ASN A 22 7.33 0.93 -10.16
N LEU A 23 8.19 1.70 -9.50
CA LEU A 23 7.80 2.93 -8.83
C LEU A 23 7.36 4.04 -9.79
N ALA A 24 7.81 4.01 -11.03
CA ALA A 24 7.45 5.02 -12.04
C ALA A 24 5.93 5.05 -12.31
N ILE A 25 5.22 3.97 -12.06
CA ILE A 25 3.77 3.91 -12.22
C ILE A 25 3.06 4.92 -11.32
N ALA A 26 3.66 5.27 -10.18
CA ALA A 26 3.06 6.27 -9.27
C ALA A 26 2.78 7.59 -9.98
N ASP A 27 3.66 8.02 -10.90
CA ASP A 27 3.48 9.28 -11.63
C ASP A 27 2.31 9.23 -12.61
N GLU A 28 1.94 8.05 -13.07
CA GLU A 28 0.83 7.86 -14.01
C GLU A 28 -0.52 7.77 -13.31
N VAL A 29 -0.57 7.12 -12.13
CA VAL A 29 -1.84 6.75 -11.51
C VAL A 29 -2.19 7.54 -10.27
N LEU A 30 -1.23 8.23 -9.65
CA LEU A 30 -1.48 9.05 -8.47
C LEU A 30 -1.54 10.54 -8.87
N ALA A 31 -2.50 11.27 -8.31
CA ALA A 31 -2.58 12.71 -8.51
C ALA A 31 -1.39 13.40 -7.82
N SER A 32 -1.01 14.58 -8.31
CA SER A 32 0.11 15.33 -7.72
C SER A 32 -0.14 15.70 -6.26
N ASN A 33 -1.39 15.85 -5.87
CA ASN A 33 -1.80 16.16 -4.49
C ASN A 33 -2.27 14.94 -3.72
N TYR A 34 -1.90 13.74 -4.16
CA TYR A 34 -2.26 12.49 -3.51
C TYR A 34 -1.83 12.47 -2.04
N ILE A 35 -2.69 11.94 -1.18
CA ILE A 35 -2.38 11.69 0.22
C ILE A 35 -2.81 10.28 0.58
N TYR A 36 -1.90 9.53 1.20
CA TYR A 36 -2.17 8.22 1.74
C TYR A 36 -2.17 8.32 3.28
N HIS A 37 -3.34 8.14 3.86
CA HIS A 37 -3.50 8.17 5.32
C HIS A 37 -3.21 6.78 5.88
N PHE A 38 -1.95 6.54 6.20
CA PHE A 38 -1.54 5.31 6.87
C PHE A 38 -1.80 5.48 8.38
N PRO A 39 -2.05 4.40 9.14
CA PRO A 39 -2.44 4.55 10.56
C PRO A 39 -1.46 5.36 11.42
N THR A 40 -0.17 5.32 11.11
CA THR A 40 0.85 6.00 11.90
C THR A 40 1.14 7.42 11.44
N HIS A 41 0.96 7.73 10.16
CA HIS A 41 1.24 9.07 9.60
C HIS A 41 0.71 9.19 8.18
N ASP A 42 0.61 10.43 7.70
CA ASP A 42 0.23 10.71 6.31
C ASP A 42 1.45 10.65 5.40
N ILE A 43 1.25 10.09 4.22
CA ILE A 43 2.25 9.97 3.16
C ILE A 43 1.76 10.83 2.00
N LYS A 44 2.57 11.82 1.59
CA LYS A 44 2.13 12.85 0.66
C LYS A 44 2.77 12.74 -0.71
N GLY A 45 1.92 12.78 -1.73
CA GLY A 45 2.31 12.84 -3.12
C GLY A 45 2.86 11.53 -3.68
N PRO A 46 3.04 11.47 -5.02
CA PRO A 46 3.65 10.31 -5.66
C PRO A 46 5.05 10.00 -5.13
N GLU A 47 5.86 11.04 -4.87
CA GLU A 47 7.21 10.84 -4.35
C GLU A 47 7.20 10.22 -2.94
N GLY A 48 6.32 10.70 -2.06
CA GLY A 48 6.18 10.12 -0.72
C GLY A 48 5.75 8.66 -0.78
N PHE A 49 4.85 8.33 -1.69
CA PHE A 49 4.39 6.95 -1.87
C PHE A 49 5.51 6.05 -2.41
N LYS A 50 6.32 6.55 -3.37
CA LYS A 50 7.48 5.81 -3.87
C LYS A 50 8.47 5.51 -2.75
N GLU A 51 8.76 6.48 -1.91
CA GLU A 51 9.66 6.30 -0.76
C GLU A 51 9.10 5.26 0.21
N PHE A 52 7.81 5.33 0.51
CA PHE A 52 7.14 4.38 1.40
C PHE A 52 7.24 2.95 0.87
N ILE A 53 6.90 2.73 -0.40
CA ILE A 53 6.97 1.40 -1.01
C ILE A 53 8.42 0.92 -1.10
N GLY A 54 9.36 1.80 -1.44
CA GLY A 54 10.78 1.46 -1.48
C GLY A 54 11.28 0.99 -0.10
N MET A 55 10.88 1.70 0.95
CA MET A 55 11.21 1.33 2.33
C MET A 55 10.62 -0.04 2.69
N MET A 56 9.36 -0.28 2.34
CA MET A 56 8.70 -1.56 2.63
C MET A 56 9.38 -2.71 1.88
N ARG A 57 9.77 -2.50 0.62
CA ARG A 57 10.44 -3.53 -0.17
C ARG A 57 11.87 -3.80 0.32
N THR A 58 12.53 -2.82 0.90
CA THR A 58 13.84 -3.01 1.53
C THR A 58 13.70 -3.82 2.81
N ALA A 59 12.71 -3.49 3.64
CA ALA A 59 12.45 -4.21 4.89
C ALA A 59 11.97 -5.66 4.62
N PHE A 60 11.16 -5.84 3.57
CA PHE A 60 10.58 -7.13 3.19
C PHE A 60 10.95 -7.44 1.73
N PRO A 61 12.14 -8.01 1.47
CA PRO A 61 12.57 -8.26 0.07
C PRO A 61 11.64 -9.19 -0.70
N ASP A 62 10.92 -10.05 0.00
CA ASP A 62 9.93 -10.97 -0.56
C ASP A 62 8.50 -10.43 -0.46
N LEU A 63 8.33 -9.13 -0.30
CA LEU A 63 7.02 -8.49 -0.16
C LEU A 63 6.08 -8.90 -1.28
N HIS A 64 4.90 -9.38 -0.89
CA HIS A 64 3.81 -9.67 -1.81
C HIS A 64 2.47 -9.26 -1.20
N VAL A 65 1.70 -8.51 -1.95
CA VAL A 65 0.35 -8.09 -1.55
C VAL A 65 -0.66 -8.79 -2.44
N THR A 66 -1.63 -9.44 -1.82
CA THR A 66 -2.74 -10.10 -2.50
C THR A 66 -3.98 -9.23 -2.34
N ILE A 67 -4.71 -9.03 -3.42
CA ILE A 67 -6.02 -8.36 -3.39
C ILE A 67 -7.06 -9.41 -3.06
N GLU A 68 -7.61 -9.33 -1.85
CA GLU A 68 -8.64 -10.28 -1.40
C GLU A 68 -10.02 -9.87 -1.90
N ASP A 69 -10.29 -8.55 -1.96
CA ASP A 69 -11.60 -8.02 -2.33
C ASP A 69 -11.45 -6.63 -2.95
N LEU A 70 -12.30 -6.31 -3.91
CA LEU A 70 -12.38 -4.99 -4.53
C LEU A 70 -13.83 -4.66 -4.82
N ILE A 71 -14.30 -3.56 -4.23
CA ILE A 71 -15.65 -3.05 -4.43
C ILE A 71 -15.56 -1.59 -4.81
N ALA A 72 -16.29 -1.18 -5.83
CA ALA A 72 -16.27 0.22 -6.27
C ALA A 72 -17.68 0.77 -6.39
N GLU A 73 -17.83 2.01 -5.95
CA GLU A 73 -19.06 2.77 -6.10
C GLU A 73 -18.69 4.25 -6.26
N GLY A 74 -19.26 4.90 -7.28
CA GLY A 74 -18.94 6.29 -7.57
C GLY A 74 -17.45 6.46 -7.84
N ASP A 75 -16.81 7.36 -7.11
CA ASP A 75 -15.39 7.66 -7.23
C ASP A 75 -14.52 6.92 -6.21
N THR A 76 -15.08 5.95 -5.49
CA THR A 76 -14.40 5.26 -4.40
C THR A 76 -14.26 3.77 -4.68
N VAL A 77 -13.07 3.24 -4.38
CA VAL A 77 -12.80 1.80 -4.38
C VAL A 77 -12.45 1.39 -2.95
N ALA A 78 -13.16 0.39 -2.45
CA ALA A 78 -12.84 -0.23 -1.17
C ALA A 78 -12.12 -1.55 -1.45
N ALA A 79 -11.02 -1.79 -0.76
CA ALA A 79 -10.18 -2.96 -1.01
C ALA A 79 -9.79 -3.64 0.29
N ILE A 80 -9.66 -4.96 0.25
CA ILE A 80 -9.03 -5.74 1.31
C ILE A 80 -7.75 -6.31 0.72
N PHE A 81 -6.62 -6.01 1.37
CA PHE A 81 -5.31 -6.48 0.95
C PHE A 81 -4.70 -7.35 2.03
N THR A 82 -3.98 -8.41 1.63
CA THR A 82 -3.16 -9.19 2.54
C THR A 82 -1.71 -9.07 2.10
N MET A 83 -0.89 -8.53 2.98
CA MET A 83 0.54 -8.37 2.77
C MET A 83 1.28 -9.54 3.43
N ARG A 84 2.23 -10.12 2.71
CA ARG A 84 3.12 -11.15 3.23
C ARG A 84 4.57 -10.76 2.96
N GLY A 85 5.44 -11.09 3.90
CA GLY A 85 6.85 -10.82 3.74
C GLY A 85 7.65 -11.33 4.92
N THR A 86 8.97 -11.34 4.77
CA THR A 86 9.91 -11.69 5.84
C THR A 86 10.73 -10.44 6.19
N PHE A 87 10.76 -10.10 7.47
CA PHE A 87 11.46 -8.90 7.97
C PHE A 87 12.97 -9.14 7.95
N LYS A 88 13.61 -8.79 6.84
CA LYS A 88 15.04 -9.02 6.61
C LYS A 88 15.88 -7.75 6.46
N GLY A 89 15.25 -6.61 6.25
CA GLY A 89 15.94 -5.31 6.14
C GLY A 89 15.48 -4.35 7.22
N GLU A 90 16.25 -3.31 7.47
CA GLU A 90 15.89 -2.30 8.46
C GLU A 90 14.58 -1.61 8.11
N LEU A 91 13.73 -1.40 9.11
CA LEU A 91 12.45 -0.69 8.97
C LEU A 91 12.45 0.49 9.94
N MET A 92 12.54 1.72 9.41
CA MET A 92 12.48 2.96 10.20
C MET A 92 13.44 2.93 11.41
N GLY A 93 14.67 2.48 11.20
CA GLY A 93 15.67 2.38 12.25
C GLY A 93 15.58 1.13 13.11
N ILE A 94 14.62 0.26 12.85
CA ILE A 94 14.44 -0.98 13.61
C ILE A 94 15.16 -2.11 12.88
N ALA A 95 16.04 -2.80 13.61
CA ALA A 95 16.79 -3.93 13.05
C ALA A 95 15.87 -5.11 12.70
N PRO A 96 16.14 -5.83 11.61
CA PRO A 96 15.31 -6.95 11.19
C PRO A 96 15.35 -8.11 12.18
N THR A 97 14.22 -8.79 12.37
CA THR A 97 14.10 -9.92 13.28
C THR A 97 14.07 -11.27 12.56
N GLY A 98 13.92 -11.26 11.22
CA GLY A 98 13.76 -12.48 10.43
C GLY A 98 12.37 -13.11 10.52
N ARG A 99 11.43 -12.47 11.22
CA ARG A 99 10.07 -13.01 11.38
C ARG A 99 9.23 -12.80 10.14
N GLN A 100 8.28 -13.70 9.94
CA GLN A 100 7.33 -13.59 8.84
C GLN A 100 6.12 -12.77 9.24
N LEU A 101 5.60 -12.00 8.27
CA LEU A 101 4.42 -11.17 8.44
C LEU A 101 3.32 -11.67 7.51
N THR A 102 2.11 -11.84 8.05
CA THR A 102 0.89 -11.94 7.27
C THR A 102 -0.08 -10.91 7.85
N PHE A 103 -0.41 -9.90 7.06
CA PHE A 103 -1.07 -8.71 7.56
C PHE A 103 -2.16 -8.27 6.59
N THR A 104 -3.41 -8.20 7.10
CA THR A 104 -4.56 -7.81 6.30
C THR A 104 -5.01 -6.42 6.71
N ASP A 105 -5.25 -5.56 5.73
CA ASP A 105 -5.80 -4.24 5.97
C ASP A 105 -6.93 -3.93 4.99
N ALA A 106 -7.73 -2.93 5.35
CA ALA A 106 -8.78 -2.40 4.49
C ALA A 106 -8.36 -1.00 4.05
N VAL A 107 -8.48 -0.72 2.75
CA VAL A 107 -8.09 0.57 2.19
C VAL A 107 -9.24 1.13 1.36
N PHE A 108 -9.56 2.40 1.61
CA PHE A 108 -10.53 3.15 0.82
C PHE A 108 -9.78 4.13 -0.06
N VAL A 109 -9.98 4.05 -1.38
CA VAL A 109 -9.27 4.86 -2.36
C VAL A 109 -10.27 5.75 -3.09
N ARG A 110 -10.01 7.06 -3.10
CA ARG A 110 -10.85 8.02 -3.80
C ARG A 110 -10.13 8.49 -5.07
N PHE A 111 -10.91 8.65 -6.14
CA PHE A 111 -10.40 9.01 -7.46
C PHE A 111 -10.93 10.36 -7.91
N GLU A 112 -10.10 11.10 -8.63
CA GLU A 112 -10.50 12.31 -9.36
C GLU A 112 -9.76 12.30 -10.70
N ASN A 113 -10.50 12.56 -11.78
CA ASN A 113 -9.93 12.64 -13.14
C ASN A 113 -9.09 11.44 -13.53
N GLY A 114 -9.53 10.23 -13.11
CA GLY A 114 -8.85 8.98 -13.47
C GLY A 114 -7.59 8.69 -12.69
N LYS A 115 -7.31 9.43 -11.61
CA LYS A 115 -6.14 9.20 -10.75
C LYS A 115 -6.56 9.07 -9.31
N GLU A 116 -5.78 8.31 -8.53
CA GLU A 116 -5.99 8.23 -7.09
C GLU A 116 -5.59 9.57 -6.46
N VAL A 117 -6.48 10.16 -5.69
CA VAL A 117 -6.23 11.43 -5.01
C VAL A 117 -6.10 11.26 -3.50
N GLU A 118 -6.70 10.22 -2.95
CA GLU A 118 -6.63 9.96 -1.52
C GLU A 118 -6.85 8.49 -1.25
N ALA A 119 -6.10 7.94 -0.30
CA ALA A 119 -6.32 6.58 0.18
C ALA A 119 -6.22 6.59 1.71
N THR A 120 -7.07 5.79 2.37
CA THR A 120 -7.06 5.66 3.83
C THR A 120 -6.99 4.19 4.18
N ALA A 121 -5.97 3.82 4.95
CA ALA A 121 -5.76 2.45 5.39
C ALA A 121 -6.26 2.27 6.82
N TYR A 122 -6.97 1.19 7.06
CA TYR A 122 -7.42 0.76 8.39
C TYR A 122 -6.74 -0.56 8.68
N ALA A 123 -5.82 -0.54 9.64
CA ALA A 123 -4.92 -1.66 9.88
C ALA A 123 -4.68 -1.86 11.38
N ASN A 124 -4.52 -3.12 11.77
CA ASN A 124 -4.18 -3.46 13.16
C ASN A 124 -2.66 -3.40 13.35
N MET A 125 -2.16 -2.22 13.72
CA MET A 125 -0.72 -2.02 13.89
C MET A 125 -0.15 -2.76 15.09
N LEU A 126 -0.97 -3.05 16.09
CA LEU A 126 -0.52 -3.90 17.20
C LEU A 126 -0.16 -5.30 16.70
N SER A 127 -1.02 -5.90 15.88
CA SER A 127 -0.74 -7.20 15.26
C SER A 127 0.51 -7.15 14.38
N PHE A 128 0.65 -6.08 13.59
CA PHE A 128 1.83 -5.87 12.76
C PHE A 128 3.11 -5.91 13.62
N ASN A 129 3.12 -5.12 14.69
CA ASN A 129 4.27 -5.04 15.58
C ASN A 129 4.56 -6.36 16.30
N GLU A 130 3.52 -7.02 16.78
CA GLU A 130 3.66 -8.32 17.47
C GLU A 130 4.24 -9.38 16.55
N GLN A 131 3.77 -9.47 15.31
CA GLN A 131 4.26 -10.45 14.35
C GLN A 131 5.75 -10.23 14.04
N LEU A 132 6.19 -8.99 13.97
CA LEU A 132 7.59 -8.66 13.67
C LEU A 132 8.49 -8.73 14.90
N GLY A 133 7.93 -8.82 16.11
CA GLY A 133 8.70 -8.85 17.34
C GLY A 133 9.18 -7.47 17.76
N ILE A 134 8.45 -6.42 17.39
CA ILE A 134 8.75 -5.04 17.79
C ILE A 134 7.64 -4.52 18.70
N SER A 135 7.96 -3.55 19.53
CA SER A 135 7.03 -3.02 20.52
C SER A 135 6.57 -1.60 20.20
#